data_1708ee3602971c851655185851e686b8
#
_entry.id   1708ee3602971c851655185851e686b8
#
_cell.length_a   1.000
_cell.length_b   1.000
_cell.length_c   1.000
_cell.angle_alpha   90.00
_cell.angle_beta   90.00
_cell.angle_gamma   90.00
#
_symmetry.space_group_name_H-M   'P 1'
#
loop_
_entity.id
_entity.type
_entity.pdbx_description
1 polymer ?
#
loop_
_entity_poly.entity_id
_entity_poly.type
_entity_poly.pdbx_seq_one_letter_code
_entity_poly.pdbx_strand_id
1 'polypeptide(L)'
;ENSQKLMHDLFFNPRRYDLGRVGRYKINKRLNLSSDSKVLTQGDLVALVKYLIEVQLGHGQTDDIDHLANRRIRRVGELVAQTAFREGLLRLERAIKEKMSLVSPEELVAPTVLVNARPVISAINQFFRSSQLSQIIDQTNPLAEIDHLRRLSVFGPGGLTRERASFSIRDINSSQYSRIDPVRSPEGPNIGLVTYLALYPRVNEYGFLEAPYRKVVAEKGRTRVTDTLEYMDAFDEEQHYISYSDIQVDENGYILDK
;
A
#
# COMPACT_ATOMS: atom_id res chain seq x y z
N GLU A 1 34.57 -15.25 -10.00
CA GLU A 1 34.13 -15.76 -8.68
C GLU A 1 33.62 -14.63 -7.76
N ASN A 2 34.43 -13.58 -7.54
CA ASN A 2 34.06 -12.45 -6.67
C ASN A 2 32.85 -11.64 -7.20
N SER A 3 32.75 -11.41 -8.51
CA SER A 3 31.62 -10.69 -9.12
C SER A 3 30.31 -11.48 -9.04
N GLN A 4 30.36 -12.79 -9.23
CA GLN A 4 29.19 -13.66 -9.07
C GLN A 4 28.70 -13.69 -7.61
N LYS A 5 29.64 -13.76 -6.66
CA LYS A 5 29.32 -13.68 -5.23
C LYS A 5 28.71 -12.33 -4.87
N LEU A 6 29.27 -11.24 -5.40
CA LEU A 6 28.74 -9.90 -5.18
C LEU A 6 27.28 -9.77 -5.71
N MET A 7 27.03 -10.24 -6.94
CA MET A 7 25.70 -10.22 -7.55
C MET A 7 24.70 -11.07 -6.75
N HIS A 8 25.11 -12.27 -6.34
CA HIS A 8 24.31 -13.14 -5.50
C HIS A 8 23.96 -12.46 -4.16
N ASP A 9 24.95 -11.87 -3.51
CA ASP A 9 24.76 -11.20 -2.22
C ASP A 9 23.89 -9.95 -2.32
N LEU A 10 23.92 -9.24 -3.45
CA LEU A 10 23.10 -8.03 -3.64
C LEU A 10 21.62 -8.35 -3.86
N PHE A 11 21.30 -9.37 -4.64
CA PHE A 11 19.92 -9.62 -5.10
C PHE A 11 19.24 -10.82 -4.42
N PHE A 12 19.99 -11.85 -4.03
CA PHE A 12 19.44 -13.11 -3.56
C PHE A 12 19.71 -13.40 -2.08
N ASN A 13 20.47 -12.54 -1.40
CA ASN A 13 20.73 -12.72 0.02
C ASN A 13 19.61 -12.08 0.87
N PRO A 14 18.82 -12.89 1.64
CA PRO A 14 17.71 -12.39 2.43
C PRO A 14 18.09 -11.38 3.52
N ARG A 15 19.39 -11.34 3.91
CA ARG A 15 19.88 -10.35 4.87
C ARG A 15 20.12 -8.97 4.27
N ARG A 16 20.26 -8.89 2.94
CA ARG A 16 20.53 -7.63 2.23
C ARG A 16 19.34 -7.12 1.44
N TYR A 17 18.53 -8.01 0.88
CA TYR A 17 17.41 -7.66 0.03
C TYR A 17 16.21 -8.54 0.32
N ASP A 18 15.07 -7.91 0.52
CA ASP A 18 13.76 -8.53 0.71
C ASP A 18 12.71 -7.70 -0.05
N LEU A 19 11.93 -8.35 -0.89
CA LEU A 19 10.81 -7.73 -1.61
C LEU A 19 9.67 -7.28 -0.68
N GLY A 20 9.59 -7.86 0.52
CA GLY A 20 8.42 -7.73 1.38
C GLY A 20 7.17 -8.42 0.81
N ARG A 21 6.08 -8.40 1.56
CA ARG A 21 4.81 -9.01 1.13
C ARG A 21 4.22 -8.31 -0.08
N VAL A 22 4.22 -6.98 -0.07
CA VAL A 22 3.63 -6.16 -1.14
C VAL A 22 4.41 -6.28 -2.44
N GLY A 23 5.76 -6.23 -2.37
CA GLY A 23 6.60 -6.38 -3.55
C GLY A 23 6.43 -7.75 -4.22
N ARG A 24 6.38 -8.83 -3.43
CA ARG A 24 6.10 -10.18 -3.95
C ARG A 24 4.71 -10.27 -4.57
N TYR A 25 3.68 -9.76 -3.90
CA TYR A 25 2.33 -9.71 -4.45
C TYR A 25 2.28 -9.00 -5.81
N LYS A 26 2.91 -7.83 -5.93
CA LYS A 26 2.96 -7.05 -7.17
C LYS A 26 3.67 -7.80 -8.30
N ILE A 27 4.83 -8.39 -8.04
CA ILE A 27 5.58 -9.18 -9.03
C ILE A 27 4.77 -10.39 -9.49
N ASN A 28 4.20 -11.14 -8.56
CA ASN A 28 3.39 -12.31 -8.88
C ASN A 28 2.19 -11.92 -9.75
N LYS A 29 1.49 -10.85 -9.37
CA LYS A 29 0.30 -10.39 -10.09
C LYS A 29 0.64 -9.88 -11.50
N ARG A 30 1.77 -9.14 -11.66
CA ARG A 30 2.18 -8.58 -12.96
C ARG A 30 2.74 -9.62 -13.91
N LEU A 31 3.50 -10.58 -13.41
CA LEU A 31 4.20 -11.58 -14.21
C LEU A 31 3.52 -12.95 -14.21
N ASN A 32 2.32 -13.06 -13.63
CA ASN A 32 1.57 -14.33 -13.46
C ASN A 32 2.42 -15.43 -12.81
N LEU A 33 3.17 -15.06 -11.75
CA LEU A 33 3.97 -15.98 -10.96
C LEU A 33 3.22 -16.40 -9.69
N SER A 34 3.55 -17.59 -9.16
CA SER A 34 2.94 -18.14 -7.93
C SER A 34 4.01 -18.45 -6.86
N SER A 35 4.94 -17.52 -6.64
CA SER A 35 6.02 -17.71 -5.66
C SER A 35 5.66 -17.04 -4.32
N ASP A 36 5.84 -17.74 -3.20
CA ASP A 36 5.66 -17.18 -1.85
C ASP A 36 6.97 -16.66 -1.24
N SER A 37 8.11 -16.86 -1.93
CA SER A 37 9.40 -16.39 -1.46
C SER A 37 9.48 -14.87 -1.46
N LYS A 38 9.84 -14.27 -0.33
CA LYS A 38 10.12 -12.83 -0.23
C LYS A 38 11.46 -12.44 -0.86
N VAL A 39 12.32 -13.41 -1.12
CA VAL A 39 13.63 -13.20 -1.75
C VAL A 39 13.48 -13.35 -3.26
N LEU A 40 14.17 -12.50 -4.01
CA LEU A 40 14.25 -12.64 -5.47
C LEU A 40 14.89 -13.98 -5.84
N THR A 41 14.35 -14.59 -6.89
CA THR A 41 14.92 -15.79 -7.51
C THR A 41 15.47 -15.46 -8.90
N GLN A 42 16.32 -16.33 -9.42
CA GLN A 42 16.80 -16.18 -10.80
C GLN A 42 15.65 -16.23 -11.82
N GLY A 43 14.62 -17.04 -11.54
CA GLY A 43 13.41 -17.11 -12.36
C GLY A 43 12.65 -15.78 -12.41
N ASP A 44 12.56 -15.08 -11.27
CA ASP A 44 11.94 -13.75 -11.21
C ASP A 44 12.69 -12.74 -12.11
N LEU A 45 14.04 -12.76 -12.08
CA LEU A 45 14.84 -11.86 -12.94
C LEU A 45 14.65 -12.15 -14.42
N VAL A 46 14.62 -13.42 -14.80
CA VAL A 46 14.38 -13.82 -16.20
C VAL A 46 12.99 -13.37 -16.66
N ALA A 47 11.96 -13.57 -15.82
CA ALA A 47 10.60 -13.14 -16.10
C ALA A 47 10.49 -11.61 -16.23
N LEU A 48 11.17 -10.85 -15.34
CA LEU A 48 11.23 -9.39 -15.41
C LEU A 48 11.90 -8.89 -16.71
N VAL A 49 13.04 -9.47 -17.09
CA VAL A 49 13.74 -9.11 -18.33
C VAL A 49 12.90 -9.44 -19.56
N LYS A 50 12.25 -10.61 -19.56
CA LYS A 50 11.33 -11.00 -20.63
C LYS A 50 10.20 -9.98 -20.78
N TYR A 51 9.56 -9.60 -19.68
CA TYR A 51 8.49 -8.61 -19.68
C TYR A 51 8.96 -7.23 -20.17
N LEU A 52 10.17 -6.78 -19.77
CA LEU A 52 10.75 -5.53 -20.27
C LEU A 52 10.96 -5.54 -21.78
N ILE A 53 11.41 -6.66 -22.33
CA ILE A 53 11.58 -6.83 -23.79
C ILE A 53 10.22 -6.80 -24.48
N GLU A 54 9.21 -7.46 -23.94
CA GLU A 54 7.83 -7.45 -24.47
C GLU A 54 7.26 -6.02 -24.50
N VAL A 55 7.45 -5.23 -23.43
CA VAL A 55 7.05 -3.82 -23.38
C VAL A 55 7.79 -2.99 -24.45
N GLN A 56 9.10 -3.21 -24.61
CA GLN A 56 9.91 -2.51 -25.61
C GLN A 56 9.46 -2.84 -27.04
N LEU A 57 9.01 -4.06 -27.29
CA LEU A 57 8.48 -4.49 -28.59
C LEU A 57 7.03 -4.02 -28.86
N GLY A 58 6.42 -3.31 -27.89
CA GLY A 58 5.04 -2.83 -28.03
C GLY A 58 3.96 -3.87 -27.70
N HIS A 59 4.32 -5.03 -27.16
CA HIS A 59 3.39 -6.09 -26.76
C HIS A 59 2.89 -5.94 -25.33
N GLY A 60 3.41 -4.98 -24.56
CA GLY A 60 3.03 -4.68 -23.19
C GLY A 60 2.68 -3.20 -22.99
N GLN A 61 2.09 -2.88 -21.87
CA GLN A 61 1.77 -1.51 -21.48
C GLN A 61 2.76 -1.01 -20.44
N THR A 62 3.12 0.27 -20.54
CA THR A 62 3.89 0.97 -19.52
C THR A 62 3.00 1.25 -18.31
N ASP A 63 3.58 1.14 -17.10
CA ASP A 63 2.85 1.45 -15.88
C ASP A 63 2.66 2.96 -15.69
N ASP A 64 1.44 3.36 -15.32
CA ASP A 64 1.17 4.69 -14.78
C ASP A 64 1.50 4.71 -13.28
N ILE A 65 2.41 5.60 -12.87
CA ILE A 65 2.83 5.74 -11.48
C ILE A 65 1.70 6.27 -10.58
N ASP A 66 0.76 7.02 -11.14
CA ASP A 66 -0.35 7.63 -10.40
C ASP A 66 -1.59 6.74 -10.33
N HIS A 67 -1.59 5.62 -11.04
CA HIS A 67 -2.66 4.64 -11.02
C HIS A 67 -2.76 3.93 -9.66
N LEU A 68 -3.98 3.71 -9.15
CA LEU A 68 -4.19 3.09 -7.83
C LEU A 68 -3.78 1.60 -7.77
N ALA A 69 -3.51 0.96 -8.89
CA ALA A 69 -2.82 -0.33 -8.93
C ALA A 69 -1.35 -0.22 -8.44
N ASN A 70 -0.73 0.96 -8.53
CA ASN A 70 0.64 1.23 -8.13
C ASN A 70 0.75 2.05 -6.85
N ARG A 71 -0.30 2.76 -6.47
CA ARG A 71 -0.39 3.56 -5.24
C ARG A 71 -1.21 2.81 -4.20
N ARG A 72 -0.62 2.59 -3.03
CA ARG A 72 -1.28 1.93 -1.91
C ARG A 72 -1.39 2.83 -0.68
N ILE A 73 -2.30 2.51 0.20
CA ILE A 73 -2.49 3.20 1.47
C ILE A 73 -1.67 2.47 2.55
N ARG A 74 -0.93 3.25 3.34
CA ARG A 74 -0.28 2.76 4.55
C ARG A 74 -1.10 3.18 5.76
N ARG A 75 -1.56 2.20 6.52
CA ARG A 75 -2.31 2.44 7.75
C ARG A 75 -1.38 2.80 8.90
N VAL A 76 -1.95 3.34 9.97
CA VAL A 76 -1.20 3.74 11.18
C VAL A 76 -0.33 2.60 11.74
N GLY A 77 -0.83 1.37 11.79
CA GLY A 77 -0.06 0.23 12.28
C GLY A 77 1.23 -0.02 11.49
N GLU A 78 1.18 0.04 10.16
CA GLU A 78 2.35 -0.09 9.31
C GLU A 78 3.33 1.08 9.50
N LEU A 79 2.81 2.30 9.55
CA LEU A 79 3.63 3.50 9.77
C LEU A 79 4.36 3.46 11.11
N VAL A 80 3.65 3.14 12.20
CA VAL A 80 4.25 3.01 13.53
C VAL A 80 5.28 1.88 13.58
N ALA A 81 4.98 0.73 12.97
CA ALA A 81 5.90 -0.40 12.96
C ALA A 81 7.19 -0.10 12.21
N GLN A 82 7.09 0.51 11.03
CA GLN A 82 8.26 0.76 10.18
C GLN A 82 9.10 1.94 10.64
N THR A 83 8.50 2.99 11.18
CA THR A 83 9.23 4.21 11.56
C THR A 83 9.59 4.23 13.05
N ALA A 84 8.60 4.14 13.92
CA ALA A 84 8.81 4.33 15.36
C ALA A 84 9.31 3.06 16.06
N PHE A 85 8.61 1.94 15.86
CA PHE A 85 8.92 0.71 16.58
C PHE A 85 10.29 0.14 16.18
N ARG A 86 10.56 0.09 14.87
CA ARG A 86 11.86 -0.37 14.35
C ARG A 86 13.02 0.49 14.86
N GLU A 87 12.87 1.81 14.86
CA GLU A 87 13.90 2.72 15.40
C GLU A 87 14.09 2.53 16.91
N GLY A 88 12.98 2.37 17.64
CA GLY A 88 13.00 2.06 19.07
C GLY A 88 13.74 0.77 19.39
N LEU A 89 13.54 -0.28 18.58
CA LEU A 89 14.25 -1.56 18.73
C LEU A 89 15.76 -1.42 18.45
N LEU A 90 16.16 -0.66 17.42
CA LEU A 90 17.57 -0.41 17.13
C LEU A 90 18.26 0.37 18.26
N ARG A 91 17.58 1.33 18.88
CA ARG A 91 18.07 2.05 20.04
C ARG A 91 18.19 1.13 21.26
N LEU A 92 17.20 0.25 21.47
CA LEU A 92 17.22 -0.76 22.53
C LEU A 92 18.38 -1.72 22.36
N GLU A 93 18.60 -2.24 21.16
CA GLU A 93 19.71 -3.15 20.85
C GLU A 93 21.07 -2.52 21.18
N ARG A 94 21.29 -1.27 20.80
CA ARG A 94 22.52 -0.53 21.15
C ARG A 94 22.68 -0.39 22.66
N ALA A 95 21.62 -0.01 23.37
CA ALA A 95 21.66 0.14 24.83
C ALA A 95 21.95 -1.18 25.55
N ILE A 96 21.42 -2.30 25.03
CA ILE A 96 21.73 -3.63 25.59
C ILE A 96 23.20 -3.99 25.32
N LYS A 97 23.72 -3.77 24.11
CA LYS A 97 25.12 -4.05 23.77
C LYS A 97 26.07 -3.22 24.64
N GLU A 98 25.78 -1.94 24.85
CA GLU A 98 26.55 -1.07 25.75
C GLU A 98 26.56 -1.60 27.19
N LYS A 99 25.40 -1.95 27.74
CA LYS A 99 25.31 -2.53 29.08
C LYS A 99 26.06 -3.86 29.18
N MET A 100 25.92 -4.75 28.19
CA MET A 100 26.64 -6.01 28.18
C MET A 100 28.16 -5.84 28.15
N SER A 101 28.68 -4.81 27.49
CA SER A 101 30.12 -4.53 27.47
C SER A 101 30.67 -4.00 28.81
N LEU A 102 29.80 -3.50 29.69
CA LEU A 102 30.15 -2.99 31.00
C LEU A 102 30.07 -4.05 32.10
N VAL A 103 29.39 -5.16 31.85
CA VAL A 103 29.23 -6.26 32.80
C VAL A 103 30.47 -7.14 32.80
N SER A 104 30.99 -7.47 33.97
CA SER A 104 32.14 -8.39 34.13
C SER A 104 31.74 -9.82 33.71
N PRO A 105 32.63 -10.59 33.05
CA PRO A 105 32.29 -11.93 32.57
C PRO A 105 31.87 -12.92 33.66
N GLU A 106 32.23 -12.63 34.92
CA GLU A 106 31.94 -13.46 36.08
C GLU A 106 30.59 -13.14 36.75
N GLU A 107 29.93 -12.05 36.31
CA GLU A 107 28.67 -11.57 36.89
C GLU A 107 27.46 -12.14 36.16
N LEU A 108 26.66 -12.92 36.88
CA LEU A 108 25.38 -13.46 36.38
C LEU A 108 24.29 -12.33 36.41
N VAL A 109 24.09 -11.69 35.29
CA VAL A 109 23.10 -10.62 35.17
C VAL A 109 21.79 -11.17 34.58
N ALA A 110 20.67 -10.92 35.26
CA ALA A 110 19.37 -11.29 34.76
C ALA A 110 18.98 -10.46 33.50
N PRO A 111 18.33 -11.06 32.48
CA PRO A 111 17.91 -10.34 31.28
C PRO A 111 17.07 -9.08 31.55
N THR A 112 16.28 -9.09 32.61
CA THR A 112 15.43 -7.95 33.05
C THR A 112 16.23 -6.72 33.44
N VAL A 113 17.48 -6.86 33.87
CA VAL A 113 18.36 -5.74 34.21
C VAL A 113 18.95 -5.12 32.95
N LEU A 114 19.20 -5.92 31.93
CA LEU A 114 19.76 -5.48 30.65
C LEU A 114 18.72 -4.78 29.79
N VAL A 115 17.51 -5.29 29.75
CA VAL A 115 16.45 -4.80 28.88
C VAL A 115 15.68 -3.64 29.52
N ASN A 116 15.66 -2.50 28.85
CA ASN A 116 14.89 -1.33 29.26
C ASN A 116 13.95 -0.90 28.12
N ALA A 117 12.64 -0.95 28.34
CA ALA A 117 11.64 -0.59 27.32
C ALA A 117 11.56 0.91 26.97
N ARG A 118 12.19 1.80 27.75
CA ARG A 118 12.09 3.25 27.55
C ARG A 118 12.43 3.75 26.14
N PRO A 119 13.48 3.26 25.44
CA PRO A 119 13.79 3.70 24.08
C PRO A 119 12.65 3.41 23.09
N VAL A 120 11.98 2.26 23.21
CA VAL A 120 10.86 1.88 22.36
C VAL A 120 9.64 2.77 22.64
N ILE A 121 9.29 2.92 23.92
CA ILE A 121 8.17 3.78 24.34
C ILE A 121 8.41 5.24 23.92
N SER A 122 9.63 5.73 24.08
CA SER A 122 9.99 7.10 23.65
C SER A 122 9.85 7.30 22.15
N ALA A 123 10.28 6.32 21.33
CA ALA A 123 10.16 6.39 19.88
C ALA A 123 8.70 6.39 19.40
N ILE A 124 7.86 5.55 20.01
CA ILE A 124 6.42 5.52 19.73
C ILE A 124 5.75 6.83 20.12
N ASN A 125 6.02 7.32 21.32
CA ASN A 125 5.48 8.60 21.79
C ASN A 125 5.94 9.77 20.91
N GLN A 126 7.18 9.76 20.45
CA GLN A 126 7.72 10.77 19.52
C GLN A 126 6.92 10.76 18.22
N PHE A 127 6.61 9.59 17.65
CA PHE A 127 5.80 9.46 16.43
C PHE A 127 4.44 10.14 16.60
N PHE A 128 3.69 9.81 17.66
CA PHE A 128 2.36 10.38 17.88
C PHE A 128 2.38 11.87 18.24
N ARG A 129 3.48 12.40 18.78
CA ARG A 129 3.59 13.82 19.12
C ARG A 129 4.11 14.71 17.98
N SER A 130 4.96 14.19 17.10
CA SER A 130 5.65 14.98 16.09
C SER A 130 5.30 14.64 14.64
N SER A 131 4.60 13.53 14.38
CA SER A 131 4.21 13.15 13.02
C SER A 131 3.18 14.12 12.45
N GLN A 132 3.37 14.56 11.20
CA GLN A 132 2.40 15.36 10.45
C GLN A 132 1.05 14.65 10.27
N LEU A 133 1.05 13.31 10.28
CA LEU A 133 -0.16 12.49 10.14
C LEU A 133 -0.92 12.31 11.46
N SER A 134 -0.28 12.60 12.58
CA SER A 134 -0.92 12.64 13.90
C SER A 134 -1.57 13.99 14.11
N GLN A 135 -2.90 14.01 14.09
CA GLN A 135 -3.70 15.23 14.14
C GLN A 135 -4.72 15.15 15.27
N ILE A 136 -5.17 16.28 15.76
CA ILE A 136 -6.31 16.36 16.67
C ILE A 136 -7.57 16.04 15.86
N ILE A 137 -8.36 15.07 16.30
CA ILE A 137 -9.59 14.66 15.62
C ILE A 137 -10.63 15.78 15.75
N ASP A 138 -11.31 16.08 14.64
CA ASP A 138 -12.48 16.95 14.65
C ASP A 138 -13.67 16.20 15.29
N GLN A 139 -14.10 16.65 16.45
CA GLN A 139 -15.19 16.06 17.22
C GLN A 139 -16.40 16.99 17.34
N THR A 140 -16.60 17.88 16.39
CA THR A 140 -17.75 18.78 16.36
C THR A 140 -19.05 18.00 16.31
N ASN A 141 -19.08 16.91 15.56
CA ASN A 141 -20.17 15.94 15.52
C ASN A 141 -19.63 14.56 15.10
N PRO A 142 -20.39 13.46 15.30
CA PRO A 142 -19.93 12.10 14.94
C PRO A 142 -19.59 11.94 13.46
N LEU A 143 -20.27 12.65 12.57
CA LEU A 143 -19.98 12.59 11.13
C LEU A 143 -18.65 13.26 10.79
N ALA A 144 -18.32 14.38 11.42
CA ALA A 144 -17.03 15.05 11.25
C ALA A 144 -15.85 14.17 11.70
N GLU A 145 -16.03 13.42 12.77
CA GLU A 145 -15.02 12.45 13.26
C GLU A 145 -14.79 11.33 12.22
N ILE A 146 -15.86 10.69 11.73
CA ILE A 146 -15.78 9.65 10.70
C ILE A 146 -15.11 10.19 9.45
N ASP A 147 -15.48 11.38 9.01
CA ASP A 147 -14.93 12.05 7.86
C ASP A 147 -13.43 12.33 8.01
N HIS A 148 -13.00 12.82 9.15
CA HIS A 148 -11.58 13.04 9.44
C HIS A 148 -10.76 11.74 9.36
N LEU A 149 -11.31 10.63 9.85
CA LEU A 149 -10.66 9.31 9.81
C LEU A 149 -10.58 8.73 8.37
N ARG A 150 -11.38 9.21 7.45
CA ARG A 150 -11.41 8.78 6.05
C ARG A 150 -10.53 9.63 5.12
N ARG A 151 -9.81 10.59 5.68
CA ARG A 151 -8.88 11.44 4.93
C ARG A 151 -7.64 10.68 4.52
N LEU A 152 -7.24 10.85 3.26
CA LEU A 152 -6.01 10.31 2.68
C LEU A 152 -5.00 11.44 2.46
N SER A 153 -3.75 11.20 2.78
CA SER A 153 -2.67 12.18 2.61
C SER A 153 -1.48 11.55 1.89
N VAL A 154 -0.88 12.26 0.96
CA VAL A 154 0.37 11.84 0.31
C VAL A 154 1.60 12.19 1.15
N PHE A 155 1.42 12.97 2.22
CA PHE A 155 2.48 13.39 3.11
C PHE A 155 2.88 12.30 4.12
N GLY A 156 3.93 12.57 4.86
CA GLY A 156 4.39 11.72 5.96
C GLY A 156 5.64 10.90 5.62
N PRO A 157 6.03 9.98 6.49
CA PRO A 157 7.25 9.19 6.33
C PRO A 157 7.22 8.37 5.03
N GLY A 158 8.21 8.58 4.14
CA GLY A 158 8.27 7.94 2.82
C GLY A 158 7.23 8.42 1.82
N GLY A 159 6.49 9.48 2.12
CA GLY A 159 5.59 10.18 1.22
C GLY A 159 6.28 11.33 0.49
N LEU A 160 5.46 12.19 -0.12
CA LEU A 160 5.93 13.36 -0.86
C LEU A 160 5.96 14.62 0.01
N THR A 161 6.79 15.57 -0.37
CA THR A 161 6.73 16.95 0.12
C THR A 161 5.99 17.82 -0.89
N ARG A 162 5.47 18.98 -0.45
CA ARG A 162 4.74 19.90 -1.35
C ARG A 162 5.55 20.32 -2.55
N GLU A 163 6.84 20.54 -2.36
CA GLU A 163 7.78 21.00 -3.40
C GLU A 163 8.07 19.93 -4.44
N ARG A 164 7.95 18.65 -4.05
CA ARG A 164 8.19 17.50 -4.94
C ARG A 164 6.92 16.97 -5.60
N ALA A 165 5.76 17.49 -5.23
CA ALA A 165 4.49 17.07 -5.79
C ALA A 165 4.27 17.73 -7.15
N SER A 166 4.41 16.95 -8.22
CA SER A 166 4.11 17.35 -9.59
C SER A 166 2.61 17.61 -9.81
N PHE A 167 2.26 18.20 -10.93
CA PHE A 167 0.86 18.37 -11.31
C PHE A 167 0.16 17.03 -11.53
N SER A 168 0.83 16.05 -12.12
CA SER A 168 0.25 14.73 -12.40
C SER A 168 -0.30 14.03 -11.16
N ILE A 169 0.39 14.12 -10.03
CA ILE A 169 -0.07 13.50 -8.78
C ILE A 169 -1.29 14.21 -8.17
N ARG A 170 -1.54 15.47 -8.56
CA ARG A 170 -2.69 16.27 -8.12
C ARG A 170 -3.90 16.08 -9.00
N ASP A 171 -3.70 15.54 -10.21
CA ASP A 171 -4.76 15.29 -11.16
C ASP A 171 -5.64 14.09 -10.72
N ILE A 172 -6.84 14.06 -11.27
CA ILE A 172 -7.77 12.95 -11.05
C ILE A 172 -7.44 11.83 -12.04
N ASN A 173 -7.04 10.68 -11.53
CA ASN A 173 -6.80 9.48 -12.31
C ASN A 173 -8.08 8.65 -12.43
N SER A 174 -8.31 8.00 -13.58
CA SER A 174 -9.49 7.15 -13.82
C SER A 174 -9.66 6.03 -12.79
N SER A 175 -8.54 5.47 -12.28
CA SER A 175 -8.53 4.43 -11.24
C SER A 175 -9.09 4.88 -9.89
N GLN A 176 -9.28 6.19 -9.69
CA GLN A 176 -9.88 6.74 -8.46
C GLN A 176 -11.39 6.55 -8.42
N TYR A 177 -12.03 6.27 -9.56
CA TYR A 177 -13.48 6.03 -9.61
C TYR A 177 -13.89 4.97 -8.59
N SER A 178 -14.98 5.22 -7.86
CA SER A 178 -15.50 4.40 -6.75
C SER A 178 -14.55 4.20 -5.55
N ARG A 179 -13.34 4.75 -5.55
CA ARG A 179 -12.34 4.58 -4.48
C ARG A 179 -12.02 5.87 -3.74
N ILE A 180 -11.77 6.93 -4.47
CA ILE A 180 -11.43 8.25 -3.93
C ILE A 180 -12.45 9.25 -4.43
N ASP A 181 -12.91 10.16 -3.56
CA ASP A 181 -13.83 11.22 -3.94
C ASP A 181 -13.12 12.25 -4.84
N PRO A 182 -13.53 12.41 -6.10
CA PRO A 182 -12.90 13.33 -7.03
C PRO A 182 -13.27 14.80 -6.79
N VAL A 183 -14.37 15.06 -6.10
CA VAL A 183 -14.90 16.41 -5.89
C VAL A 183 -14.28 17.06 -4.66
N ARG A 184 -14.09 16.26 -3.61
CA ARG A 184 -13.64 16.78 -2.34
C ARG A 184 -12.12 16.84 -2.26
N SER A 185 -11.57 18.05 -2.34
CA SER A 185 -10.16 18.36 -2.17
C SER A 185 -10.02 19.73 -1.50
N PRO A 186 -8.98 19.96 -0.67
CA PRO A 186 -8.72 21.27 -0.10
C PRO A 186 -8.31 22.28 -1.19
N GLU A 187 -8.60 23.55 -0.95
CA GLU A 187 -8.08 24.64 -1.76
C GLU A 187 -6.63 24.99 -1.41
N GLY A 188 -5.92 25.58 -2.35
CA GLY A 188 -4.55 26.07 -2.17
C GLY A 188 -3.45 25.02 -2.33
N PRO A 189 -2.34 25.12 -1.58
CA PRO A 189 -1.14 24.31 -1.82
C PRO A 189 -1.33 22.80 -1.68
N ASN A 190 -2.35 22.36 -0.99
CA ASN A 190 -2.64 20.94 -0.73
C ASN A 190 -3.63 20.32 -1.71
N ILE A 191 -4.06 21.06 -2.74
CA ILE A 191 -5.00 20.53 -3.74
C ILE A 191 -4.47 19.24 -4.37
N GLY A 192 -5.30 18.21 -4.43
CA GLY A 192 -4.96 16.88 -4.96
C GLY A 192 -4.00 16.06 -4.08
N LEU A 193 -3.39 16.64 -3.04
CA LEU A 193 -2.47 15.93 -2.14
C LEU A 193 -3.15 15.43 -0.87
N VAL A 194 -4.29 15.99 -0.54
CA VAL A 194 -5.18 15.49 0.51
C VAL A 194 -6.51 15.16 -0.16
N THR A 195 -6.94 13.94 -0.04
CA THR A 195 -8.15 13.41 -0.66
C THR A 195 -8.97 12.66 0.37
N TYR A 196 -10.13 12.18 -0.01
CA TYR A 196 -11.05 11.49 0.88
C TYR A 196 -11.49 10.17 0.25
N LEU A 197 -11.65 9.14 1.06
CA LEU A 197 -12.22 7.87 0.61
C LEU A 197 -13.66 8.07 0.16
N ALA A 198 -14.03 7.50 -0.97
CA ALA A 198 -15.42 7.35 -1.38
C ALA A 198 -16.22 6.54 -0.34
N LEU A 199 -17.52 6.34 -0.54
CA LEU A 199 -18.37 5.78 0.51
C LEU A 199 -18.08 4.29 0.80
N TYR A 200 -17.95 3.46 -0.22
CA TYR A 200 -17.91 2.00 -0.11
C TYR A 200 -16.56 1.29 -0.27
N PRO A 201 -15.44 1.94 -0.64
CA PRO A 201 -14.18 1.24 -0.80
C PRO A 201 -13.65 0.71 0.53
N ARG A 202 -12.85 -0.34 0.44
CA ARG A 202 -12.09 -0.89 1.55
C ARG A 202 -10.61 -0.99 1.18
N VAL A 203 -9.76 -1.09 2.18
CA VAL A 203 -8.32 -1.30 2.01
C VAL A 203 -8.02 -2.78 2.22
N ASN A 204 -7.43 -3.43 1.23
CA ASN A 204 -7.04 -4.84 1.34
C ASN A 204 -5.83 -5.04 2.27
N GLU A 205 -5.42 -6.30 2.44
CA GLU A 205 -4.29 -6.64 3.33
C GLU A 205 -2.93 -6.12 2.84
N TYR A 206 -2.80 -5.79 1.55
CA TYR A 206 -1.60 -5.21 0.95
C TYR A 206 -1.61 -3.67 0.92
N GLY A 207 -2.74 -3.06 1.26
CA GLY A 207 -2.92 -1.62 1.28
C GLY A 207 -3.55 -1.03 0.01
N PHE A 208 -3.95 -1.83 -0.97
CA PHE A 208 -4.64 -1.35 -2.16
C PHE A 208 -6.12 -1.09 -1.88
N LEU A 209 -6.67 -0.09 -2.57
CA LEU A 209 -8.10 0.24 -2.49
C LEU A 209 -8.89 -0.68 -3.41
N GLU A 210 -9.88 -1.34 -2.83
CA GLU A 210 -10.85 -2.17 -3.53
C GLU A 210 -12.21 -1.49 -3.53
N ALA A 211 -12.90 -1.52 -4.66
CA ALA A 211 -14.28 -1.05 -4.80
C ALA A 211 -15.22 -2.24 -5.00
N PRO A 212 -16.47 -2.16 -4.49
CA PRO A 212 -17.46 -3.22 -4.66
C PRO A 212 -18.13 -3.11 -6.03
N TYR A 213 -18.23 -4.24 -6.72
CA TYR A 213 -18.95 -4.39 -7.99
C TYR A 213 -19.92 -5.55 -7.91
N ARG A 214 -21.05 -5.44 -8.59
CA ARG A 214 -21.97 -6.55 -8.79
C ARG A 214 -21.54 -7.35 -10.01
N LYS A 215 -21.42 -8.67 -9.82
CA LYS A 215 -21.07 -9.56 -10.90
C LYS A 215 -22.20 -9.67 -11.91
N VAL A 216 -21.84 -9.59 -13.19
CA VAL A 216 -22.75 -9.73 -14.31
C VAL A 216 -22.50 -11.08 -14.99
N VAL A 217 -23.56 -11.84 -15.27
CA VAL A 217 -23.47 -13.16 -15.89
C VAL A 217 -24.28 -13.16 -17.19
N ALA A 218 -23.71 -13.75 -18.23
CA ALA A 218 -24.44 -13.97 -19.47
C ALA A 218 -25.32 -15.22 -19.36
N GLU A 219 -26.62 -15.05 -19.41
CA GLU A 219 -27.62 -16.12 -19.39
C GLU A 219 -28.51 -16.01 -20.62
N LYS A 220 -28.62 -17.11 -21.39
CA LYS A 220 -29.53 -17.21 -22.55
C LYS A 220 -29.40 -16.06 -23.57
N GLY A 221 -28.18 -15.58 -23.80
CA GLY A 221 -27.90 -14.46 -24.71
C GLY A 221 -28.26 -13.07 -24.18
N ARG A 222 -28.64 -12.96 -22.91
CA ARG A 222 -28.84 -11.69 -22.19
C ARG A 222 -27.89 -11.60 -21.01
N THR A 223 -27.62 -10.38 -20.58
CA THR A 223 -26.71 -10.08 -19.48
C THR A 223 -27.54 -9.79 -18.22
N ARG A 224 -27.30 -10.56 -17.15
CA ARG A 224 -28.02 -10.41 -15.89
C ARG A 224 -27.07 -9.95 -14.77
N VAL A 225 -27.50 -8.94 -14.02
CA VAL A 225 -26.83 -8.49 -12.82
C VAL A 225 -27.18 -9.43 -11.67
N THR A 226 -26.15 -9.94 -10.97
CA THR A 226 -26.34 -10.78 -9.79
C THR A 226 -26.25 -9.96 -8.50
N ASP A 227 -26.74 -10.52 -7.39
CA ASP A 227 -26.60 -9.93 -6.06
C ASP A 227 -25.21 -10.17 -5.43
N THR A 228 -24.36 -10.93 -6.12
CA THR A 228 -23.00 -11.20 -5.65
C THR A 228 -22.12 -9.97 -5.77
N LEU A 229 -21.60 -9.49 -4.64
CA LEU A 229 -20.64 -8.39 -4.58
C LEU A 229 -19.23 -8.94 -4.61
N GLU A 230 -18.44 -8.51 -5.58
CA GLU A 230 -17.00 -8.76 -5.66
C GLU A 230 -16.25 -7.44 -5.41
N TYR A 231 -15.23 -7.51 -4.56
CA TYR A 231 -14.35 -6.38 -4.31
C TYR A 231 -13.12 -6.50 -5.20
N MET A 232 -12.90 -5.50 -6.06
CA MET A 232 -11.78 -5.50 -7.01
C MET A 232 -10.87 -4.31 -6.76
N ASP A 233 -9.56 -4.54 -6.79
CA ASP A 233 -8.58 -3.46 -6.85
C ASP A 233 -8.51 -2.85 -8.27
N ALA A 234 -7.79 -1.76 -8.43
CA ALA A 234 -7.72 -1.06 -9.71
C ALA A 234 -7.02 -1.88 -10.81
N PHE A 235 -6.16 -2.82 -10.46
CA PHE A 235 -5.51 -3.71 -11.42
C PHE A 235 -6.48 -4.76 -11.98
N ASP A 236 -7.29 -5.35 -11.11
CA ASP A 236 -8.29 -6.35 -11.53
C ASP A 236 -9.40 -5.70 -12.34
N GLU A 237 -9.80 -4.47 -11.96
CA GLU A 237 -10.82 -3.70 -12.66
C GLU A 237 -10.46 -3.44 -14.13
N GLU A 238 -9.19 -3.11 -14.43
CA GLU A 238 -8.73 -2.90 -15.81
C GLU A 238 -8.87 -4.13 -16.71
N GLN A 239 -9.01 -5.32 -16.13
CA GLN A 239 -9.18 -6.56 -16.90
C GLN A 239 -10.66 -6.88 -17.21
N HIS A 240 -11.58 -6.05 -16.73
CA HIS A 240 -13.01 -6.24 -16.86
C HIS A 240 -13.70 -5.06 -17.52
N TYR A 241 -14.79 -5.31 -18.20
CA TYR A 241 -15.69 -4.25 -18.66
C TYR A 241 -16.63 -3.89 -17.53
N ILE A 242 -16.61 -2.62 -17.14
CA ILE A 242 -17.44 -2.07 -16.06
C ILE A 242 -18.53 -1.21 -16.66
N SER A 243 -19.76 -1.47 -16.27
CA SER A 243 -20.92 -0.65 -16.63
C SER A 243 -21.18 0.44 -15.58
N TYR A 244 -22.00 1.42 -15.95
CA TYR A 244 -22.44 2.47 -15.03
C TYR A 244 -23.35 1.90 -13.93
N SER A 245 -23.35 2.57 -12.77
CA SER A 245 -24.13 2.15 -11.61
C SER A 245 -25.65 2.29 -11.79
N ASP A 246 -26.07 3.16 -12.69
CA ASP A 246 -27.46 3.50 -13.00
C ASP A 246 -28.01 2.80 -14.25
N ILE A 247 -27.31 1.76 -14.71
CA ILE A 247 -27.78 0.95 -15.85
C ILE A 247 -29.18 0.41 -15.57
N GLN A 248 -30.07 0.55 -16.56
CA GLN A 248 -31.43 0.08 -16.42
C GLN A 248 -31.51 -1.44 -16.49
N VAL A 249 -32.18 -2.01 -15.52
CA VAL A 249 -32.43 -3.46 -15.43
C VAL A 249 -33.93 -3.73 -15.35
N ASP A 250 -34.36 -4.87 -15.89
CA ASP A 250 -35.73 -5.33 -15.74
C ASP A 250 -35.99 -5.91 -14.33
N GLU A 251 -37.25 -6.30 -14.05
CA GLU A 251 -37.65 -6.91 -12.77
C GLU A 251 -36.89 -8.20 -12.44
N ASN A 252 -36.32 -8.87 -13.42
CA ASN A 252 -35.54 -10.09 -13.28
C ASN A 252 -34.01 -9.83 -13.21
N GLY A 253 -33.59 -8.57 -13.26
CA GLY A 253 -32.20 -8.16 -13.20
C GLY A 253 -31.46 -8.23 -14.54
N TYR A 254 -32.14 -8.38 -15.68
CA TYR A 254 -31.51 -8.33 -17.00
C TYR A 254 -31.29 -6.87 -17.45
N ILE A 255 -30.11 -6.63 -18.01
CA ILE A 255 -29.73 -5.30 -18.52
C ILE A 255 -30.59 -5.01 -19.77
N LEU A 256 -31.22 -3.84 -19.78
CA LEU A 256 -32.10 -3.38 -20.87
C LEU A 256 -31.31 -2.63 -21.96
N ASP A 257 -30.19 -2.00 -21.63
CA ASP A 257 -29.35 -1.30 -22.59
C ASP A 257 -28.42 -2.29 -23.32
N LYS A 258 -28.24 -2.00 -24.63
CA LYS A 258 -27.35 -2.78 -25.50
C LYS A 258 -25.98 -2.16 -25.59
#